data_a9f821888aa1ab7ac1724f8be1c3c0aa
#
_entry.id   a9f821888aa1ab7ac1724f8be1c3c0aa
#
_cell.length_a   1.000
_cell.length_b   1.000
_cell.length_c   1.000
_cell.angle_alpha   90.00
_cell.angle_beta   90.00
_cell.angle_gamma   90.00
#
_symmetry.space_group_name_H-M   'P 1'
#
loop_
_entity.id
_entity.type
_entity.pdbx_description
1 polymer ?
#
loop_
_entity_poly.entity_id
_entity_poly.type
_entity_poly.pdbx_seq_one_letter_code
_entity_poly.pdbx_strand_id
1 'polypeptide(L)'
;MTWTATYNQSLQIVEIVYTGRTNSSDLQECTSRSILLGKENNTTLFLVDATELKLTASLIDIYNLPDKQYLSEGVDRVSRIAVIRPRSPRSQEAAQFYETVCHNRGWTAKVVATRDEAVDWLLDPNPAN
;
A
#
# COMPACT_ATOMS: atom_id res chain seq x y z
N MET A 1 10.69 -15.05 -2.29
CA MET A 1 10.30 -13.68 -1.90
C MET A 1 8.88 -13.68 -1.37
N THR A 2 8.62 -12.86 -0.37
CA THR A 2 7.29 -12.75 0.25
C THR A 2 6.44 -11.64 -0.37
N TRP A 3 6.92 -11.02 -1.44
CA TRP A 3 6.17 -9.97 -2.12
C TRP A 3 6.49 -9.94 -3.61
N THR A 4 5.54 -9.42 -4.38
CA THR A 4 5.74 -9.05 -5.77
C THR A 4 5.21 -7.64 -5.98
N ALA A 5 5.78 -6.92 -6.93
CA ALA A 5 5.30 -5.61 -7.35
C ALA A 5 5.32 -5.57 -8.88
N THR A 6 4.18 -5.30 -9.48
CA THR A 6 4.03 -5.27 -10.94
C THR A 6 3.15 -4.09 -11.36
N TYR A 7 3.24 -3.70 -12.60
CA TYR A 7 2.37 -2.67 -13.15
C TYR A 7 1.26 -3.30 -14.00
N ASN A 8 0.02 -3.02 -13.66
CA ASN A 8 -1.14 -3.43 -14.44
C ASN A 8 -1.44 -2.36 -15.49
N GLN A 9 -1.05 -2.64 -16.74
CA GLN A 9 -1.18 -1.68 -17.82
C GLN A 9 -2.65 -1.38 -18.17
N SER A 10 -3.52 -2.37 -18.08
CA SER A 10 -4.95 -2.20 -18.41
C SER A 10 -5.64 -1.23 -17.45
N LEU A 11 -5.32 -1.29 -16.17
CA LEU A 11 -5.92 -0.45 -15.13
C LEU A 11 -5.06 0.77 -14.78
N GLN A 12 -3.81 0.77 -15.21
CA GLN A 12 -2.82 1.80 -14.86
C GLN A 12 -2.59 1.90 -13.35
N ILE A 13 -2.47 0.75 -12.71
CA ILE A 13 -2.31 0.61 -11.26
C ILE A 13 -1.05 -0.22 -10.99
N VAL A 14 -0.23 0.22 -10.03
CA VAL A 14 0.84 -0.62 -9.48
C VAL A 14 0.20 -1.61 -8.52
N GLU A 15 0.42 -2.91 -8.74
CA GLU A 15 -0.13 -3.96 -7.89
C GLU A 15 0.97 -4.61 -7.07
N ILE A 16 0.77 -4.63 -5.76
CA ILE A 16 1.67 -5.24 -4.80
C ILE A 16 0.94 -6.42 -4.16
N VAL A 17 1.60 -7.58 -4.09
CA VAL A 17 1.04 -8.77 -3.43
C VAL A 17 2.02 -9.25 -2.38
N TYR A 18 1.56 -9.37 -1.14
CA TYR A 18 2.32 -9.98 -0.04
C TYR A 18 1.85 -11.41 0.18
N THR A 19 2.81 -12.34 0.37
CA THR A 19 2.52 -13.76 0.51
C THR A 19 3.30 -14.39 1.66
N GLY A 20 2.98 -14.03 2.88
CA GLY A 20 3.59 -14.66 4.04
C GLY A 20 4.35 -13.70 4.95
N ARG A 21 5.34 -14.21 5.67
CA ARG A 21 6.06 -13.45 6.69
C ARG A 21 6.89 -12.35 6.05
N THR A 22 6.59 -11.12 6.45
CA THR A 22 7.17 -9.92 5.89
C THR A 22 7.77 -9.08 7.01
N ASN A 23 9.08 -8.94 7.01
CA ASN A 23 9.78 -8.13 8.00
C ASN A 23 9.96 -6.69 7.51
N SER A 24 10.61 -5.87 8.33
CA SER A 24 10.83 -4.46 8.03
C SER A 24 11.64 -4.25 6.74
N SER A 25 12.66 -5.07 6.52
CA SER A 25 13.49 -4.98 5.31
C SER A 25 12.68 -5.31 4.06
N ASP A 26 11.88 -6.38 4.10
CA ASP A 26 11.00 -6.76 2.99
C ASP A 26 10.02 -5.64 2.67
N LEU A 27 9.45 -5.04 3.71
CA LEU A 27 8.48 -3.96 3.56
C LEU A 27 9.12 -2.75 2.86
N GLN A 28 10.31 -2.37 3.27
CA GLN A 28 11.05 -1.25 2.67
C GLN A 28 11.42 -1.51 1.21
N GLU A 29 11.93 -2.70 0.91
CA GLU A 29 12.28 -3.07 -0.46
C GLU A 29 11.07 -3.08 -1.38
N CYS A 30 9.98 -3.67 -0.93
CA CYS A 30 8.74 -3.71 -1.70
C CYS A 30 8.21 -2.31 -1.95
N THR A 31 8.23 -1.46 -0.95
CA THR A 31 7.76 -0.08 -1.06
C THR A 31 8.61 0.70 -2.06
N SER A 32 9.93 0.59 -1.98
CA SER A 32 10.83 1.28 -2.92
C SER A 32 10.60 0.82 -4.36
N ARG A 33 10.46 -0.49 -4.57
CA ARG A 33 10.18 -1.03 -5.90
C ARG A 33 8.85 -0.54 -6.46
N SER A 34 7.83 -0.49 -5.61
CA SER A 34 6.49 -0.04 -5.98
C SER A 34 6.50 1.44 -6.37
N ILE A 35 7.21 2.27 -5.62
CA ILE A 35 7.35 3.70 -5.91
C ILE A 35 8.04 3.90 -7.26
N LEU A 36 9.10 3.14 -7.53
CA LEU A 36 9.80 3.20 -8.81
C LEU A 36 8.88 2.83 -9.98
N LEU A 37 8.09 1.76 -9.84
CA LEU A 37 7.12 1.37 -10.85
C LEU A 37 6.09 2.46 -11.12
N GLY A 38 5.62 3.14 -10.07
CA GLY A 38 4.71 4.26 -10.21
C GLY A 38 5.32 5.39 -11.03
N LYS A 39 6.56 5.74 -10.75
CA LYS A 39 7.27 6.79 -11.48
C LYS A 39 7.53 6.40 -12.93
N GLU A 40 8.01 5.18 -13.16
CA GLU A 40 8.30 4.69 -14.51
C GLU A 40 7.06 4.65 -15.40
N ASN A 41 5.89 4.39 -14.82
CA ASN A 41 4.64 4.24 -15.55
C ASN A 41 3.69 5.44 -15.38
N ASN A 42 4.15 6.48 -14.73
CA ASN A 42 3.41 7.73 -14.57
C ASN A 42 2.04 7.53 -13.91
N THR A 43 1.99 6.71 -12.88
CA THR A 43 0.76 6.47 -12.13
C THR A 43 0.93 6.79 -10.66
N THR A 44 -0.17 7.23 -10.03
CA THR A 44 -0.26 7.50 -8.59
C THR A 44 -1.22 6.55 -7.90
N LEU A 45 -1.58 5.43 -8.56
CA LEU A 45 -2.54 4.46 -8.05
C LEU A 45 -1.84 3.17 -7.65
N PHE A 46 -1.99 2.79 -6.38
CA PHE A 46 -1.33 1.61 -5.81
C PHE A 46 -2.36 0.70 -5.15
N LEU A 47 -2.33 -0.58 -5.52
CA LEU A 47 -3.19 -1.60 -4.93
C LEU A 47 -2.31 -2.61 -4.20
N VAL A 48 -2.53 -2.74 -2.90
CA VAL A 48 -1.78 -3.68 -2.06
C VAL A 48 -2.70 -4.84 -1.67
N ASP A 49 -2.40 -6.02 -2.20
CA ASP A 49 -3.09 -7.24 -1.75
C ASP A 49 -2.35 -7.79 -0.54
N ALA A 50 -2.87 -7.51 0.64
CA ALA A 50 -2.31 -7.93 1.90
C ALA A 50 -3.04 -9.15 2.49
N THR A 51 -3.88 -9.82 1.68
CA THR A 51 -4.70 -10.95 2.15
C THR A 51 -3.85 -12.01 2.86
N GLU A 52 -2.73 -12.39 2.29
CA GLU A 52 -1.84 -13.41 2.82
C GLU A 52 -0.64 -12.83 3.60
N LEU A 53 -0.69 -11.56 3.93
CA LEU A 53 0.39 -10.89 4.68
C LEU A 53 0.42 -11.39 6.12
N LYS A 54 1.62 -11.79 6.57
CA LYS A 54 1.92 -12.05 7.98
C LYS A 54 3.03 -11.10 8.38
N LEU A 55 2.64 -9.93 8.87
CA LEU A 55 3.57 -8.86 9.17
C LEU A 55 4.34 -9.18 10.44
N THR A 56 5.69 -9.12 10.34
CA THR A 56 6.59 -9.28 11.49
C THR A 56 7.31 -7.96 11.81
N ALA A 57 7.13 -6.93 10.98
CA ALA A 57 7.64 -5.60 11.26
C ALA A 57 6.90 -4.99 12.45
N SER A 58 7.55 -4.04 13.12
CA SER A 58 6.95 -3.35 14.26
C SER A 58 5.98 -2.24 13.80
N LEU A 59 5.13 -1.79 14.73
CA LEU A 59 4.23 -0.67 14.44
C LEU A 59 4.99 0.63 14.17
N ILE A 60 6.20 0.79 14.75
CA ILE A 60 7.01 1.97 14.47
C ILE A 60 7.48 2.00 13.02
N ASP A 61 7.76 0.85 12.43
CA ASP A 61 8.11 0.76 11.01
C ASP A 61 6.94 1.19 10.12
N ILE A 62 5.72 0.77 10.48
CA ILE A 62 4.50 1.19 9.77
C ILE A 62 4.28 2.70 9.92
N TYR A 63 4.48 3.22 11.13
CA TYR A 63 4.36 4.64 11.42
C TYR A 63 5.30 5.50 10.56
N ASN A 64 6.49 4.99 10.29
CA ASN A 64 7.52 5.72 9.55
C ASN A 64 7.34 5.67 8.02
N LEU A 65 6.53 4.75 7.48
CA LEU A 65 6.38 4.62 6.03
C LEU A 65 5.96 5.92 5.35
N PRO A 66 4.84 6.58 5.76
CA PRO A 66 4.38 7.75 5.01
C PRO A 66 5.36 8.92 5.04
N ASP A 67 5.89 9.26 6.18
CA ASP A 67 6.70 10.48 6.30
C ASP A 67 8.18 10.27 6.04
N LYS A 68 8.72 9.12 6.37
CA LYS A 68 10.15 8.87 6.15
C LYS A 68 10.40 8.30 4.77
N GLN A 69 9.69 7.24 4.39
CA GLN A 69 9.97 6.60 3.11
C GLN A 69 9.27 7.27 1.94
N TYR A 70 7.97 7.52 2.04
CA TYR A 70 7.23 8.12 0.92
C TYR A 70 7.77 9.50 0.56
N LEU A 71 7.99 10.36 1.55
CA LEU A 71 8.54 11.69 1.30
C LEU A 71 9.97 11.62 0.76
N SER A 72 10.83 10.81 1.36
CA SER A 72 12.22 10.72 0.92
C SER A 72 12.37 10.15 -0.48
N GLU A 73 11.45 9.28 -0.91
CA GLU A 73 11.48 8.69 -2.25
C GLU A 73 10.58 9.44 -3.24
N GLY A 74 10.02 10.57 -2.83
CA GLY A 74 9.32 11.47 -3.74
C GLY A 74 7.94 11.03 -4.17
N VAL A 75 7.18 10.36 -3.30
CA VAL A 75 5.79 9.99 -3.58
C VAL A 75 4.92 11.24 -3.56
N ASP A 76 4.11 11.40 -4.61
CA ASP A 76 3.16 12.51 -4.69
C ASP A 76 2.00 12.26 -3.72
N ARG A 77 1.61 13.29 -2.96
CA ARG A 77 0.51 13.19 -1.98
C ARG A 77 -0.86 12.95 -2.61
N VAL A 78 -1.02 13.18 -3.92
CA VAL A 78 -2.26 12.82 -4.61
C VAL A 78 -2.37 11.30 -4.84
N SER A 79 -1.32 10.54 -4.55
CA SER A 79 -1.33 9.09 -4.69
C SER A 79 -2.43 8.47 -3.84
N ARG A 80 -3.06 7.43 -4.37
CA ARG A 80 -4.07 6.64 -3.66
C ARG A 80 -3.54 5.24 -3.45
N ILE A 81 -3.68 4.75 -2.23
CA ILE A 81 -3.20 3.43 -1.84
C ILE A 81 -4.37 2.65 -1.27
N ALA A 82 -4.82 1.63 -1.99
CA ALA A 82 -5.86 0.73 -1.51
C ALA A 82 -5.22 -0.55 -0.98
N VAL A 83 -5.58 -0.95 0.22
CA VAL A 83 -5.06 -2.16 0.86
C VAL A 83 -6.19 -3.16 1.04
N ILE A 84 -6.06 -4.33 0.43
CA ILE A 84 -7.00 -5.43 0.67
C ILE A 84 -6.63 -6.04 2.02
N ARG A 85 -7.60 -6.08 2.91
CA ARG A 85 -7.42 -6.42 4.33
C ARG A 85 -6.77 -7.79 4.55
N PRO A 86 -5.73 -7.86 5.41
CA PRO A 86 -5.12 -9.14 5.78
C PRO A 86 -6.11 -10.06 6.50
N ARG A 87 -5.89 -11.37 6.40
CA ARG A 87 -6.66 -12.37 7.15
C ARG A 87 -6.17 -12.51 8.57
N SER A 88 -4.87 -12.37 8.79
CA SER A 88 -4.25 -12.48 10.12
C SER A 88 -4.72 -11.32 11.02
N PRO A 89 -5.21 -11.60 12.26
CA PRO A 89 -5.65 -10.53 13.16
C PRO A 89 -4.59 -9.49 13.46
N ARG A 90 -3.35 -9.91 13.68
CA ARG A 90 -2.23 -8.98 13.93
C ARG A 90 -1.98 -8.08 12.72
N SER A 91 -2.00 -8.65 11.53
CA SER A 91 -1.78 -7.87 10.30
C SER A 91 -2.96 -6.95 10.00
N GLN A 92 -4.19 -7.35 10.39
CA GLN A 92 -5.35 -6.46 10.29
C GLN A 92 -5.18 -5.23 11.17
N GLU A 93 -4.69 -5.39 12.40
CA GLU A 93 -4.42 -4.27 13.29
C GLU A 93 -3.36 -3.32 12.69
N ALA A 94 -2.31 -3.90 12.11
CA ALA A 94 -1.25 -3.12 11.47
C ALA A 94 -1.80 -2.35 10.26
N ALA A 95 -2.67 -2.96 9.45
CA ALA A 95 -3.28 -2.30 8.31
C ALA A 95 -4.17 -1.13 8.74
N GLN A 96 -4.97 -1.31 9.78
CA GLN A 96 -5.79 -0.25 10.34
C GLN A 96 -4.95 0.89 10.88
N PHE A 97 -3.87 0.57 11.57
CA PHE A 97 -2.92 1.55 12.08
C PHE A 97 -2.30 2.35 10.93
N TYR A 98 -1.90 1.67 9.86
CA TYR A 98 -1.36 2.30 8.65
C TYR A 98 -2.35 3.29 8.04
N GLU A 99 -3.61 2.87 7.88
CA GLU A 99 -4.66 3.73 7.33
C GLU A 99 -4.83 5.00 8.18
N THR A 100 -4.86 4.85 9.50
CA THR A 100 -5.00 5.96 10.42
C THR A 100 -3.80 6.91 10.34
N VAL A 101 -2.57 6.36 10.32
CA VAL A 101 -1.35 7.17 10.21
C VAL A 101 -1.34 7.96 8.91
N CYS A 102 -1.67 7.31 7.79
CA CYS A 102 -1.75 7.98 6.49
C CYS A 102 -2.77 9.11 6.50
N HIS A 103 -3.96 8.82 7.00
CA HIS A 103 -5.06 9.80 7.06
C HIS A 103 -4.65 11.02 7.88
N ASN A 104 -4.06 10.80 9.07
CA ASN A 104 -3.65 11.88 9.96
C ASN A 104 -2.55 12.77 9.38
N ARG A 105 -1.80 12.27 8.40
CA ARG A 105 -0.68 12.99 7.80
C ARG A 105 -0.95 13.48 6.38
N GLY A 106 -2.20 13.42 5.94
CA GLY A 106 -2.59 13.93 4.63
C GLY A 106 -2.31 13.00 3.46
N TRP A 107 -2.05 11.73 3.72
CA TRP A 107 -1.95 10.70 2.68
C TRP A 107 -3.30 10.03 2.47
N THR A 108 -3.56 9.54 1.26
CA THR A 108 -4.84 8.91 0.91
C THR A 108 -4.67 7.40 0.80
N ALA A 109 -5.00 6.72 1.87
CA ALA A 109 -4.95 5.26 1.94
C ALA A 109 -6.26 4.72 2.50
N LYS A 110 -6.72 3.58 1.99
CA LYS A 110 -7.97 2.96 2.41
C LYS A 110 -7.81 1.45 2.48
N VAL A 111 -8.24 0.87 3.61
CA VAL A 111 -8.32 -0.58 3.77
C VAL A 111 -9.71 -1.03 3.32
N VAL A 112 -9.74 -2.01 2.43
CA VAL A 112 -10.98 -2.54 1.84
C VAL A 112 -11.04 -4.05 2.01
N ALA A 113 -12.23 -4.63 1.82
CA ALA A 113 -12.43 -6.06 2.01
C ALA A 113 -12.07 -6.89 0.77
N THR A 114 -12.25 -6.36 -0.42
CA THR A 114 -12.10 -7.11 -1.67
C THR A 114 -11.32 -6.33 -2.72
N ARG A 115 -10.80 -7.07 -3.72
CA ARG A 115 -10.14 -6.47 -4.87
C ARG A 115 -11.07 -5.54 -5.64
N ASP A 116 -12.32 -5.93 -5.83
CA ASP A 116 -13.29 -5.11 -6.58
C ASP A 116 -13.50 -3.76 -5.91
N GLU A 117 -13.65 -3.75 -4.58
CA GLU A 117 -13.74 -2.49 -3.83
C GLU A 117 -12.48 -1.64 -4.00
N ALA A 118 -11.32 -2.26 -3.98
CA ALA A 118 -10.04 -1.56 -4.14
C ALA A 118 -9.96 -0.89 -5.52
N VAL A 119 -10.24 -1.64 -6.58
CA VAL A 119 -10.19 -1.13 -7.95
C VAL A 119 -11.21 -0.01 -8.15
N ASP A 120 -12.45 -0.21 -7.68
CA ASP A 120 -13.50 0.80 -7.80
C ASP A 120 -13.08 2.10 -7.13
N TRP A 121 -12.52 2.02 -5.92
CA TRP A 121 -12.09 3.21 -5.19
C TRP A 121 -10.89 3.90 -5.87
N LEU A 122 -9.93 3.12 -6.37
CA LEU A 122 -8.75 3.68 -7.03
C LEU A 122 -9.11 4.40 -8.33
N LEU A 123 -10.08 3.87 -9.09
CA LEU A 123 -10.46 4.42 -10.38
C LEU A 123 -11.59 5.46 -10.30
N ASP A 124 -12.16 5.67 -9.12
CA ASP A 124 -13.22 6.66 -8.93
C ASP A 124 -12.61 8.07 -9.06
N PRO A 125 -13.10 8.90 -10.01
CA PRO A 125 -12.57 10.26 -10.16
C PRO A 125 -12.87 11.16 -8.97
N ASN A 126 -13.89 10.85 -8.17
CA ASN A 126 -14.26 11.60 -6.96
C ASN A 126 -14.58 10.65 -5.81
N PRO A 127 -13.56 9.97 -5.25
CA PRO A 127 -13.84 9.01 -4.19
C PRO A 127 -14.37 9.73 -2.94
N ALA A 128 -15.46 9.22 -2.40
CA ALA A 128 -16.03 9.73 -1.16
C ALA A 128 -15.27 9.12 0.03
N ASN A 129 -14.00 9.48 0.17
CA ASN A 129 -13.15 9.03 1.27
C ASN A 129 -13.16 7.52 1.51
#